data_db79faa9279be4b6230497be32282934
#
_entry.id   db79faa9279be4b6230497be32282934
#
_cell.length_a   1.000
_cell.length_b   1.000
_cell.length_c   1.000
_cell.angle_alpha   90.00
_cell.angle_beta   90.00
_cell.angle_gamma   90.00
#
_symmetry.space_group_name_H-M   'P 1'
#
loop_
_entity.id
_entity.type
_entity.pdbx_description
1 polymer ?
#
loop_
_entity_poly.entity_id
_entity_poly.type
_entity_poly.pdbx_seq_one_letter_code
_entity_poly.pdbx_strand_id
1 'polypeptide(L)'
;MNYSQYDNIASKYDTLFRDETSLVENHEVGEMLPPLNGSILDIGCGTGLLAEITNIDPQDYLGVDPSNGMLNQFKKKHPEFDSRLVCEPFNGKNIDCKNFDNIVALFGSPSYLPHFAVLAISKCKARKFLMFYKEQYHPVTYEMCDVEFKHYFYSKKTLCSLFGEKNVSEYHNYLIVN
;
A
#
# COMPACT_ATOMS: atom_id res chain seq x y z
N MET A 1 -1.27 -8.74 -14.30
CA MET A 1 0.05 -8.45 -13.70
C MET A 1 0.63 -9.75 -13.19
N ASN A 2 1.94 -9.95 -13.29
CA ASN A 2 2.59 -11.13 -12.74
C ASN A 2 3.12 -10.78 -11.33
N TYR A 3 2.39 -11.16 -10.29
CA TYR A 3 2.76 -10.88 -8.90
C TYR A 3 3.79 -11.87 -8.34
N SER A 4 4.09 -12.95 -9.09
CA SER A 4 5.09 -13.96 -8.69
C SER A 4 6.50 -13.40 -8.46
N GLN A 5 6.78 -12.21 -8.99
CA GLN A 5 8.04 -11.52 -8.83
C GLN A 5 8.28 -11.10 -7.37
N TYR A 6 7.24 -10.63 -6.68
CA TYR A 6 7.31 -10.34 -5.25
C TYR A 6 7.53 -11.59 -4.40
N ASP A 7 6.98 -12.75 -4.81
CA ASP A 7 7.24 -14.03 -4.13
C ASP A 7 8.73 -14.38 -4.13
N ASN A 8 9.43 -14.12 -5.25
CA ASN A 8 10.87 -14.43 -5.40
C ASN A 8 11.77 -13.59 -4.48
N ILE A 9 11.36 -12.38 -4.13
CA ILE A 9 12.15 -11.46 -3.29
C ILE A 9 11.64 -11.36 -1.86
N ALA A 10 10.50 -11.95 -1.55
CA ALA A 10 9.81 -11.77 -0.27
C ALA A 10 10.70 -12.03 0.95
N SER A 11 11.56 -13.06 0.91
CA SER A 11 12.48 -13.39 2.02
C SER A 11 13.57 -12.34 2.26
N LYS A 12 13.86 -11.51 1.27
CA LYS A 12 14.88 -10.45 1.32
C LYS A 12 14.28 -9.05 1.34
N TYR A 13 12.97 -8.94 1.11
CA TYR A 13 12.31 -7.66 0.88
C TYR A 13 12.59 -6.64 1.97
N ASP A 14 12.38 -7.00 3.22
CA ASP A 14 12.60 -6.08 4.35
C ASP A 14 14.07 -5.66 4.49
N THR A 15 15.03 -6.49 4.04
CA THR A 15 16.45 -6.13 4.11
C THR A 15 16.85 -5.07 3.10
N LEU A 16 16.06 -4.92 2.02
CA LEU A 16 16.28 -3.89 1.00
C LEU A 16 15.95 -2.48 1.49
N PHE A 17 15.16 -2.38 2.57
CA PHE A 17 14.61 -1.13 3.11
C PHE A 17 14.97 -0.95 4.61
N ARG A 18 16.18 -1.42 5.01
CA ARG A 18 16.72 -1.26 6.37
C ARG A 18 17.85 -0.23 6.48
N ASP A 19 18.19 0.45 5.40
CA ASP A 19 19.13 1.56 5.46
C ASP A 19 18.51 2.75 6.21
N GLU A 20 19.37 3.66 6.67
CA GLU A 20 18.97 4.80 7.50
C GLU A 20 17.90 5.68 6.79
N THR A 21 18.02 5.86 5.49
CA THR A 21 17.07 6.65 4.70
C THR A 21 15.68 6.01 4.69
N SER A 22 15.60 4.69 4.46
CA SER A 22 14.34 3.95 4.47
C SER A 22 13.68 3.95 5.84
N LEU A 23 14.47 3.83 6.92
CA LEU A 23 13.95 3.89 8.29
C LEU A 23 13.39 5.28 8.64
N VAL A 24 14.06 6.34 8.22
CA VAL A 24 13.57 7.72 8.39
C VAL A 24 12.27 7.91 7.59
N GLU A 25 12.22 7.47 6.33
CA GLU A 25 11.03 7.56 5.49
C GLU A 25 9.84 6.80 6.11
N ASN A 26 10.06 5.60 6.65
CA ASN A 26 9.02 4.82 7.33
C ASN A 26 8.47 5.57 8.56
N HIS A 27 9.36 6.20 9.34
CA HIS A 27 8.96 7.00 10.50
C HIS A 27 8.14 8.23 10.08
N GLU A 28 8.59 8.98 9.10
CA GLU A 28 7.89 10.16 8.57
C GLU A 28 6.51 9.79 8.01
N VAL A 29 6.40 8.67 7.28
CA VAL A 29 5.13 8.15 6.80
C VAL A 29 4.21 7.79 7.96
N GLY A 30 4.73 7.18 9.03
CA GLY A 30 3.99 6.91 10.26
C GLY A 30 3.40 8.17 10.89
N GLU A 31 4.17 9.27 10.92
CA GLU A 31 3.69 10.56 11.45
C GLU A 31 2.67 11.27 10.54
N MET A 32 2.75 11.04 9.22
CA MET A 32 1.79 11.58 8.26
C MET A 32 0.45 10.84 8.24
N LEU A 33 0.41 9.59 8.71
CA LEU A 33 -0.82 8.80 8.77
C LEU A 33 -1.86 9.51 9.66
N PRO A 34 -3.10 9.65 9.21
CA PRO A 34 -4.17 10.11 10.09
C PRO A 34 -4.43 9.06 11.19
N PRO A 35 -5.05 9.44 12.32
CA PRO A 35 -5.49 8.45 13.32
C PRO A 35 -6.37 7.38 12.67
N LEU A 36 -5.93 6.13 12.69
CA LEU A 36 -6.60 4.98 12.10
C LEU A 36 -7.60 4.36 13.08
N ASN A 37 -8.68 5.11 13.38
CA ASN A 37 -9.74 4.61 14.26
C ASN A 37 -10.77 3.82 13.45
N GLY A 38 -11.21 2.66 13.98
CA GLY A 38 -12.17 1.75 13.33
C GLY A 38 -11.51 0.85 12.28
N SER A 39 -12.30 0.30 11.41
CA SER A 39 -11.87 -0.73 10.44
C SER A 39 -10.92 -0.20 9.37
N ILE A 40 -9.88 -0.99 9.07
CA ILE A 40 -8.77 -0.62 8.18
C ILE A 40 -8.66 -1.64 7.04
N LEU A 41 -8.65 -1.15 5.81
CA LEU A 41 -8.26 -1.91 4.62
C LEU A 41 -6.86 -1.45 4.19
N ASP A 42 -5.88 -2.36 4.27
CA ASP A 42 -4.50 -2.14 3.82
C ASP A 42 -4.29 -2.83 2.48
N ILE A 43 -4.16 -2.04 1.40
CA ILE A 43 -4.05 -2.54 0.02
C ILE A 43 -2.59 -2.60 -0.40
N GLY A 44 -2.11 -3.80 -0.70
CA GLY A 44 -0.70 -4.08 -0.94
C GLY A 44 0.06 -4.10 0.38
N CYS A 45 -0.48 -4.80 1.38
CA CYS A 45 0.06 -4.82 2.75
C CYS A 45 1.46 -5.45 2.85
N GLY A 46 1.90 -6.18 1.83
CA GLY A 46 3.25 -6.73 1.71
C GLY A 46 3.67 -7.55 2.92
N THR A 47 4.80 -7.19 3.49
CA THR A 47 5.37 -7.84 4.68
C THR A 47 4.88 -7.26 6.01
N GLY A 48 3.92 -6.31 6.00
CA GLY A 48 3.26 -5.80 7.20
C GLY A 48 3.80 -4.49 7.75
N LEU A 49 4.36 -3.63 6.91
CA LEU A 49 4.94 -2.36 7.35
C LEU A 49 3.94 -1.48 8.12
N LEU A 50 2.66 -1.41 7.67
CA LEU A 50 1.66 -0.61 8.39
C LEU A 50 1.48 -1.07 9.84
N ALA A 51 1.48 -2.38 10.08
CA ALA A 51 1.42 -2.94 11.44
C ALA A 51 2.68 -2.63 12.27
N GLU A 52 3.84 -2.46 11.63
CA GLU A 52 5.09 -2.11 12.31
C GLU A 52 5.15 -0.64 12.74
N ILE A 53 4.65 0.27 11.89
CA ILE A 53 4.74 1.73 12.13
C ILE A 53 3.53 2.31 12.85
N THR A 54 2.51 1.48 13.14
CA THR A 54 1.29 1.89 13.83
C THR A 54 0.91 0.89 14.93
N ASN A 55 0.03 1.31 15.83
CA ASN A 55 -0.51 0.42 16.88
C ASN A 55 -1.97 0.10 16.56
N ILE A 56 -2.21 -0.75 15.56
CA ILE A 56 -3.55 -1.16 15.13
C ILE A 56 -3.96 -2.49 15.77
N ASP A 57 -5.25 -2.60 16.14
CA ASP A 57 -5.81 -3.87 16.59
C ASP A 57 -5.99 -4.81 15.39
N PRO A 58 -5.47 -6.05 15.44
CA PRO A 58 -5.71 -7.03 14.37
C PRO A 58 -7.19 -7.26 14.06
N GLN A 59 -8.10 -7.07 15.03
CA GLN A 59 -9.53 -7.25 14.80
C GLN A 59 -10.12 -6.19 13.87
N ASP A 60 -9.55 -4.99 13.84
CA ASP A 60 -9.98 -3.90 12.98
C ASP A 60 -9.28 -3.89 11.60
N TYR A 61 -8.37 -4.82 11.35
CA TYR A 61 -7.51 -4.84 10.18
C TYR A 61 -7.91 -5.89 9.14
N LEU A 62 -7.79 -5.54 7.86
CA LEU A 62 -7.77 -6.46 6.73
C LEU A 62 -6.64 -6.06 5.77
N GLY A 63 -5.63 -6.92 5.65
CA GLY A 63 -4.53 -6.77 4.69
C GLY A 63 -4.79 -7.57 3.42
N VAL A 64 -4.53 -6.95 2.27
CA VAL A 64 -4.68 -7.58 0.96
C VAL A 64 -3.39 -7.43 0.17
N ASP A 65 -2.81 -8.55 -0.25
CA ASP A 65 -1.64 -8.58 -1.11
C ASP A 65 -1.70 -9.78 -2.06
N PRO A 66 -1.36 -9.65 -3.35
CA PRO A 66 -1.39 -10.77 -4.29
C PRO A 66 -0.21 -11.74 -4.13
N SER A 67 0.84 -11.38 -3.37
CA SER A 67 2.02 -12.20 -3.15
C SER A 67 1.88 -13.04 -1.89
N ASN A 68 1.77 -14.36 -2.07
CA ASN A 68 1.77 -15.29 -0.94
C ASN A 68 3.12 -15.26 -0.18
N GLY A 69 4.22 -15.05 -0.88
CA GLY A 69 5.54 -14.90 -0.27
C GLY A 69 5.61 -13.72 0.69
N MET A 70 5.08 -12.56 0.29
CA MET A 70 5.01 -11.37 1.15
C MET A 70 4.14 -11.62 2.38
N LEU A 71 2.93 -12.18 2.19
CA LEU A 71 2.03 -12.49 3.29
C LEU A 71 2.63 -13.52 4.26
N ASN A 72 3.41 -14.47 3.79
CA ASN A 72 4.11 -15.41 4.65
C ASN A 72 5.20 -14.74 5.52
N GLN A 73 5.86 -13.68 5.03
CA GLN A 73 6.75 -12.87 5.87
C GLN A 73 5.96 -12.04 6.88
N PHE A 74 4.83 -11.45 6.48
CA PHE A 74 3.93 -10.75 7.40
C PHE A 74 3.50 -11.66 8.56
N LYS A 75 2.97 -12.85 8.26
CA LYS A 75 2.52 -13.82 9.27
C LYS A 75 3.63 -14.25 10.23
N LYS A 76 4.87 -14.36 9.75
CA LYS A 76 6.03 -14.69 10.61
C LYS A 76 6.35 -13.57 11.59
N LYS A 77 6.25 -12.31 11.17
CA LYS A 77 6.54 -11.15 12.00
C LYS A 77 5.39 -10.83 12.97
N HIS A 78 4.17 -10.98 12.49
CA HIS A 78 2.93 -10.58 13.15
C HIS A 78 1.88 -11.70 13.07
N PRO A 79 2.07 -12.81 13.79
CA PRO A 79 1.17 -13.97 13.70
C PRO A 79 -0.27 -13.67 14.12
N GLU A 80 -0.48 -12.63 14.93
CA GLU A 80 -1.80 -12.14 15.36
C GLU A 80 -2.68 -11.64 14.21
N PHE A 81 -2.07 -11.28 13.07
CA PHE A 81 -2.77 -10.85 11.86
C PHE A 81 -3.08 -11.99 10.88
N ASP A 82 -2.68 -13.23 11.12
CA ASP A 82 -2.76 -14.33 10.13
C ASP A 82 -4.17 -14.49 9.53
N SER A 83 -5.21 -14.47 10.36
CA SER A 83 -6.60 -14.59 9.91
C SER A 83 -7.16 -13.34 9.22
N ARG A 84 -6.38 -12.28 9.15
CA ARG A 84 -6.73 -10.96 8.59
C ARG A 84 -6.05 -10.67 7.27
N LEU A 85 -5.40 -11.65 6.66
CA LEU A 85 -4.64 -11.49 5.43
C LEU A 85 -5.31 -12.24 4.28
N VAL A 86 -5.51 -11.55 3.17
CA VAL A 86 -6.14 -12.06 1.95
C VAL A 86 -5.12 -12.06 0.81
N CYS A 87 -4.84 -13.26 0.27
CA CYS A 87 -3.90 -13.44 -0.84
C CYS A 87 -4.61 -13.28 -2.19
N GLU A 88 -4.93 -12.03 -2.54
CA GLU A 88 -5.59 -11.68 -3.80
C GLU A 88 -5.17 -10.28 -4.26
N PRO A 89 -5.17 -9.99 -5.56
CA PRO A 89 -5.07 -8.61 -6.03
C PRO A 89 -6.35 -7.85 -5.71
N PHE A 90 -6.22 -6.68 -5.08
CA PHE A 90 -7.37 -5.79 -4.91
C PHE A 90 -7.85 -5.26 -6.26
N ASN A 91 -9.13 -5.43 -6.58
CA ASN A 91 -9.72 -5.00 -7.84
C ASN A 91 -10.97 -4.10 -7.67
N GLY A 92 -11.27 -3.70 -6.43
CA GLY A 92 -12.42 -2.84 -6.11
C GLY A 92 -13.79 -3.51 -6.19
N LYS A 93 -13.83 -4.84 -6.43
CA LYS A 93 -15.05 -5.65 -6.46
C LYS A 93 -15.00 -6.84 -5.52
N ASN A 94 -13.83 -7.46 -5.34
CA ASN A 94 -13.63 -8.61 -4.46
C ASN A 94 -13.74 -8.27 -2.97
N ILE A 95 -13.43 -7.02 -2.62
CA ILE A 95 -13.57 -6.50 -1.27
C ILE A 95 -14.34 -5.17 -1.37
N ASP A 96 -15.46 -5.07 -0.65
CA ASP A 96 -16.24 -3.83 -0.63
C ASP A 96 -15.58 -2.82 0.31
N CYS A 97 -14.87 -1.87 -0.28
CA CYS A 97 -14.17 -0.82 0.45
C CYS A 97 -15.09 0.14 1.25
N LYS A 98 -16.43 0.05 1.05
CA LYS A 98 -17.40 0.83 1.83
C LYS A 98 -17.55 0.32 3.26
N ASN A 99 -17.10 -0.89 3.54
CA ASN A 99 -17.18 -1.52 4.86
C ASN A 99 -16.02 -1.10 5.79
N PHE A 100 -15.15 -0.20 5.32
CA PHE A 100 -13.99 0.25 6.07
C PHE A 100 -14.06 1.74 6.39
N ASP A 101 -13.55 2.11 7.56
CA ASP A 101 -13.41 3.50 7.98
C ASP A 101 -12.14 4.14 7.42
N ASN A 102 -11.12 3.33 7.18
CA ASN A 102 -9.82 3.75 6.66
C ASN A 102 -9.36 2.84 5.51
N ILE A 103 -8.80 3.45 4.46
CA ILE A 103 -8.15 2.74 3.36
C ILE A 103 -6.72 3.24 3.27
N VAL A 104 -5.76 2.35 3.44
CA VAL A 104 -4.32 2.64 3.38
C VAL A 104 -3.70 1.87 2.23
N ALA A 105 -2.76 2.50 1.52
CA ALA A 105 -1.91 1.84 0.54
C ALA A 105 -0.57 2.59 0.46
N LEU A 106 0.48 2.00 1.01
CA LEU A 106 1.78 2.63 1.20
C LEU A 106 2.73 2.38 0.01
N PHE A 107 3.75 3.22 -0.09
CA PHE A 107 4.96 3.04 -0.93
C PHE A 107 4.69 2.53 -2.35
N GLY A 108 3.79 3.20 -3.06
CA GLY A 108 3.48 2.91 -4.46
C GLY A 108 2.49 1.78 -4.70
N SER A 109 2.04 1.06 -3.66
CA SER A 109 1.05 -0.01 -3.80
C SER A 109 -0.18 0.39 -4.64
N PRO A 110 -0.77 1.59 -4.48
CA PRO A 110 -1.94 1.97 -5.27
C PRO A 110 -1.61 2.21 -6.76
N SER A 111 -0.34 2.40 -7.12
CA SER A 111 0.09 2.50 -8.53
C SER A 111 -0.05 1.19 -9.31
N TYR A 112 -0.17 0.05 -8.63
CA TYR A 112 -0.44 -1.25 -9.25
C TYR A 112 -1.93 -1.52 -9.47
N LEU A 113 -2.81 -0.66 -8.96
CA LEU A 113 -4.26 -0.82 -9.12
C LEU A 113 -4.73 -0.31 -10.47
N PRO A 114 -5.62 -1.04 -11.15
CA PRO A 114 -6.24 -0.55 -12.37
C PRO A 114 -7.16 0.65 -12.07
N HIS A 115 -7.37 1.51 -13.06
CA HIS A 115 -8.13 2.76 -12.91
C HIS A 115 -9.52 2.57 -12.27
N PHE A 116 -10.23 1.51 -12.63
CA PHE A 116 -11.56 1.23 -12.05
C PHE A 116 -11.50 0.89 -10.55
N ALA A 117 -10.40 0.29 -10.05
CA ALA A 117 -10.22 0.03 -8.63
C ALA A 117 -9.93 1.33 -7.86
N VAL A 118 -9.08 2.21 -8.41
CA VAL A 118 -8.83 3.55 -7.83
C VAL A 118 -10.11 4.39 -7.84
N LEU A 119 -10.91 4.31 -8.91
CA LEU A 119 -12.23 4.96 -8.98
C LEU A 119 -13.22 4.39 -7.94
N ALA A 120 -13.17 3.09 -7.63
CA ALA A 120 -13.98 2.52 -6.57
C ALA A 120 -13.59 3.08 -5.20
N ILE A 121 -12.27 3.14 -4.91
CA ILE A 121 -11.73 3.75 -3.68
C ILE A 121 -12.15 5.23 -3.57
N SER A 122 -12.07 6.01 -4.65
CA SER A 122 -12.40 7.44 -4.60
C SER A 122 -13.86 7.71 -4.20
N LYS A 123 -14.75 6.77 -4.50
CA LYS A 123 -16.19 6.86 -4.16
C LYS A 123 -16.52 6.39 -2.74
N CYS A 124 -15.60 5.76 -2.03
CA CYS A 124 -15.82 5.33 -0.65
C CYS A 124 -15.77 6.54 0.30
N LYS A 125 -16.55 6.50 1.37
CA LYS A 125 -16.53 7.53 2.43
C LYS A 125 -15.35 7.39 3.39
N ALA A 126 -14.68 6.23 3.38
CA ALA A 126 -13.51 5.96 4.19
C ALA A 126 -12.48 7.10 4.10
N ARG A 127 -11.77 7.37 5.19
CA ARG A 127 -10.53 8.15 5.14
C ARG A 127 -9.51 7.39 4.30
N LYS A 128 -8.65 8.11 3.61
CA LYS A 128 -7.69 7.50 2.70
C LYS A 128 -6.29 8.00 3.02
N PHE A 129 -5.32 7.10 2.92
CA PHE A 129 -3.91 7.45 2.85
C PHE A 129 -3.26 6.58 1.78
N LEU A 130 -3.09 7.15 0.59
CA LEU A 130 -2.64 6.41 -0.60
C LEU A 130 -1.39 7.08 -1.17
N MET A 131 -0.29 6.33 -1.28
CA MET A 131 0.99 6.82 -1.80
C MET A 131 1.22 6.28 -3.22
N PHE A 132 0.91 7.09 -4.23
CA PHE A 132 1.15 6.76 -5.63
C PHE A 132 2.58 7.15 -6.05
N TYR A 133 3.24 6.35 -6.89
CA TYR A 133 4.49 6.77 -7.52
C TYR A 133 4.27 7.99 -8.42
N LYS A 134 5.22 8.94 -8.41
CA LYS A 134 5.31 10.01 -9.41
C LYS A 134 5.67 9.42 -10.78
N GLU A 135 5.21 10.06 -11.85
CA GLU A 135 5.28 9.56 -13.22
C GLU A 135 6.70 9.18 -13.71
N GLN A 136 7.73 9.77 -13.12
CA GLN A 136 9.13 9.52 -13.50
C GLN A 136 9.89 8.62 -12.52
N TYR A 137 9.21 8.11 -11.50
CA TYR A 137 9.88 7.29 -10.49
C TYR A 137 9.87 5.81 -10.88
N HIS A 138 11.07 5.23 -10.90
CA HIS A 138 11.28 3.79 -11.02
C HIS A 138 11.71 3.25 -9.65
N PRO A 139 10.92 2.36 -9.03
CA PRO A 139 11.28 1.80 -7.73
C PRO A 139 12.65 1.09 -7.78
N VAL A 140 13.44 1.24 -6.72
CA VAL A 140 14.75 0.58 -6.55
C VAL A 140 14.67 -0.94 -6.68
N THR A 141 13.53 -1.54 -6.36
CA THR A 141 13.26 -2.98 -6.55
C THR A 141 13.43 -3.44 -8.01
N TYR A 142 13.34 -2.56 -9.00
CA TYR A 142 13.59 -2.90 -10.40
C TYR A 142 15.07 -3.22 -10.66
N GLU A 143 15.96 -2.43 -10.08
CA GLU A 143 17.41 -2.60 -10.27
C GLU A 143 17.96 -3.79 -9.47
N MET A 144 17.38 -4.05 -8.28
CA MET A 144 17.91 -5.05 -7.35
C MET A 144 17.44 -6.48 -7.66
N CYS A 145 16.37 -6.65 -8.44
CA CYS A 145 15.75 -7.95 -8.66
C CYS A 145 15.81 -8.40 -10.13
N ASP A 146 16.41 -7.59 -11.01
CA ASP A 146 16.43 -7.81 -12.47
C ASP A 146 15.03 -8.09 -13.05
N VAL A 147 14.03 -7.39 -12.50
CA VAL A 147 12.63 -7.60 -12.79
C VAL A 147 11.89 -6.29 -13.02
N GLU A 148 11.25 -6.16 -14.16
CA GLU A 148 10.40 -5.02 -14.47
C GLU A 148 8.99 -5.21 -13.89
N PHE A 149 8.60 -4.37 -12.94
CA PHE A 149 7.24 -4.32 -12.41
C PHE A 149 6.40 -3.31 -13.21
N LYS A 150 5.40 -3.79 -13.92
CA LYS A 150 4.45 -2.90 -14.61
C LYS A 150 3.49 -2.28 -13.62
N HIS A 151 3.47 -0.96 -13.54
CA HIS A 151 2.50 -0.19 -12.76
C HIS A 151 1.79 0.84 -13.64
N TYR A 152 0.68 1.39 -13.13
CA TYR A 152 -0.05 2.45 -13.80
C TYR A 152 0.46 3.81 -13.34
N PHE A 153 0.55 4.75 -14.27
CA PHE A 153 0.88 6.12 -13.94
C PHE A 153 -0.38 6.94 -13.68
N TYR A 154 -0.44 7.53 -12.49
CA TYR A 154 -1.50 8.44 -12.10
C TYR A 154 -0.93 9.85 -11.98
N SER A 155 -1.27 10.73 -12.92
CA SER A 155 -0.84 12.13 -12.83
C SER A 155 -1.51 12.83 -11.64
N LYS A 156 -0.85 13.86 -11.08
CA LYS A 156 -1.45 14.70 -10.03
C LYS A 156 -2.82 15.23 -10.45
N LYS A 157 -2.96 15.67 -11.72
CA LYS A 157 -4.24 16.12 -12.28
C LYS A 157 -5.32 15.05 -12.19
N THR A 158 -5.00 13.80 -12.53
CA THR A 158 -5.93 12.67 -12.43
C THR A 158 -6.36 12.43 -10.98
N LEU A 159 -5.40 12.39 -10.04
CA LEU A 159 -5.70 12.19 -8.63
C LEU A 159 -6.52 13.35 -8.05
N CYS A 160 -6.19 14.61 -8.38
CA CYS A 160 -6.99 15.77 -7.99
C CYS A 160 -8.43 15.69 -8.51
N SER A 161 -8.63 15.19 -9.74
CA SER A 161 -9.98 14.99 -10.29
C SER A 161 -10.79 13.91 -9.56
N LEU A 162 -10.12 12.86 -9.05
CA LEU A 162 -10.77 11.74 -8.36
C LEU A 162 -11.03 12.01 -6.88
N PHE A 163 -10.11 12.68 -6.20
CA PHE A 163 -10.09 12.81 -4.75
C PHE A 163 -10.28 14.26 -4.26
N GLY A 164 -10.18 15.24 -5.15
CA GLY A 164 -10.21 16.67 -4.82
C GLY A 164 -8.80 17.24 -4.64
N GLU A 165 -8.57 18.45 -5.14
CA GLU A 165 -7.25 19.10 -5.18
C GLU A 165 -6.62 19.25 -3.79
N LYS A 166 -7.41 19.64 -2.79
CA LYS A 166 -6.95 19.82 -1.40
C LYS A 166 -6.50 18.53 -0.70
N ASN A 167 -6.86 17.39 -1.24
CA ASN A 167 -6.56 16.07 -0.68
C ASN A 167 -5.37 15.40 -1.39
N VAL A 168 -4.68 16.11 -2.31
CA VAL A 168 -3.53 15.57 -3.05
C VAL A 168 -2.31 16.43 -2.79
N SER A 169 -1.31 15.86 -2.14
CA SER A 169 -0.03 16.49 -1.83
C SER A 169 1.14 15.73 -2.47
N GLU A 170 2.34 16.27 -2.32
CA GLU A 170 3.56 15.63 -2.81
C GLU A 170 4.51 15.36 -1.65
N TYR A 171 5.11 14.18 -1.65
CA TYR A 171 6.13 13.78 -0.70
C TYR A 171 7.18 12.92 -1.41
N HIS A 172 8.43 13.38 -1.44
CA HIS A 172 9.54 12.71 -2.15
C HIS A 172 9.14 12.23 -3.56
N ASN A 173 9.15 10.92 -3.77
CA ASN A 173 8.82 10.26 -5.04
C ASN A 173 7.34 9.90 -5.17
N TYR A 174 6.50 10.40 -4.25
CA TYR A 174 5.08 10.03 -4.16
C TYR A 174 4.14 11.21 -4.33
N LEU A 175 2.95 10.90 -4.86
CA LEU A 175 1.74 11.71 -4.75
C LEU A 175 0.88 11.06 -3.66
N ILE A 176 0.59 11.81 -2.59
CA ILE A 176 -0.20 11.33 -1.46
C ILE A 176 -1.63 11.83 -1.60
N VAL A 177 -2.59 10.92 -1.42
CA VAL A 177 -4.02 11.22 -1.25
C VAL A 177 -4.36 10.98 0.22
N ASN A 178 -4.85 12.01 0.90
CA ASN A 178 -5.23 11.98 2.31
C ASN A 178 -6.48 12.83 2.60
#